data_35aa1781be7d1e4d1b0711a2205e9477
#
_entry.id   35aa1781be7d1e4d1b0711a2205e9477
#
_cell.length_a   1.000
_cell.length_b   1.000
_cell.length_c   1.000
_cell.angle_alpha   90.00
_cell.angle_beta   90.00
_cell.angle_gamma   90.00
#
_symmetry.space_group_name_H-M   'P 1'
#
loop_
_entity.id
_entity.type
_entity.pdbx_description
1 polymer ?
#
loop_
_entity_poly.entity_id
_entity_poly.type
_entity_poly.pdbx_seq_one_letter_code
_entity_poly.pdbx_strand_id
1 'polypeptide(L)'
;MKKMIPVIAILFCAAASYAKPTPDAALEILMKGNERFVSGKSIHPRNTPERRQLSAVKNQGDYAYATILGCSDSRVPVELIFDAGIMDLFVIRVPGNVFQTDEIAGAEYGVGHVHTPVLMVLGHTDCGAVTATVAMTDKHGHAHKLERNIPALLKPIIPAVAGARKNRPALKGKALIEYASELNVLREIRQLFHNSASIRAAVKAGKVKVTGAIYDIASGKVILMEQKKIDQIFSEVEKDRSRSTKEFAD
;
A
#
# COMPACT_ATOMS: atom_id res chain seq x y z
N MET A 1 -50.71 44.49 26.95
CA MET A 1 -50.02 43.99 25.75
C MET A 1 -48.66 43.45 26.19
N LYS A 2 -48.53 42.11 26.30
CA LYS A 2 -47.27 41.44 26.69
C LYS A 2 -46.46 41.22 25.41
N LYS A 3 -45.25 41.83 25.32
CA LYS A 3 -44.32 41.60 24.23
C LYS A 3 -43.68 40.23 24.39
N MET A 4 -43.96 39.29 23.48
CA MET A 4 -43.22 38.03 23.35
C MET A 4 -41.88 38.31 22.67
N ILE A 5 -40.78 37.96 23.34
CA ILE A 5 -39.43 38.01 22.78
C ILE A 5 -39.18 36.60 22.15
N PRO A 6 -38.84 36.50 20.86
CA PRO A 6 -38.53 35.22 20.27
C PRO A 6 -37.17 34.74 20.80
N VAL A 7 -37.15 33.53 21.39
CA VAL A 7 -35.91 32.84 21.73
C VAL A 7 -35.39 32.20 20.46
N ILE A 8 -34.34 32.76 19.89
CA ILE A 8 -33.60 32.14 18.78
C ILE A 8 -32.74 31.04 19.37
N ALA A 9 -33.15 29.80 19.17
CA ALA A 9 -32.32 28.65 19.47
C ALA A 9 -31.19 28.57 18.43
N ILE A 10 -29.97 28.94 18.81
CA ILE A 10 -28.78 28.73 18.01
C ILE A 10 -28.43 27.26 18.12
N LEU A 11 -28.77 26.48 17.06
CA LEU A 11 -28.26 25.13 16.91
C LEU A 11 -26.74 25.20 16.69
N PHE A 12 -25.98 24.95 17.75
CA PHE A 12 -24.55 24.63 17.61
C PHE A 12 -24.44 23.29 16.91
N CYS A 13 -24.29 23.30 15.60
CA CYS A 13 -23.85 22.12 14.85
C CYS A 13 -22.37 21.90 15.22
N ALA A 14 -22.12 21.05 16.22
CA ALA A 14 -20.78 20.61 16.54
C ALA A 14 -20.25 19.91 15.30
N ALA A 15 -19.34 20.54 14.57
CA ALA A 15 -18.56 19.90 13.53
C ALA A 15 -17.78 18.77 14.21
N ALA A 16 -18.26 17.53 14.08
CA ALA A 16 -17.52 16.37 14.52
C ALA A 16 -16.20 16.39 13.76
N SER A 17 -15.10 16.71 14.47
CA SER A 17 -13.78 16.55 13.91
C SER A 17 -13.62 15.07 13.60
N TYR A 18 -13.42 14.75 12.34
CA TYR A 18 -13.20 13.38 11.88
C TYR A 18 -11.81 12.96 12.36
N ALA A 19 -11.74 12.43 13.59
CA ALA A 19 -10.49 11.91 14.12
C ALA A 19 -10.07 10.71 13.25
N LYS A 20 -8.85 10.74 12.73
CA LYS A 20 -8.33 9.61 11.97
C LYS A 20 -8.32 8.34 12.85
N PRO A 21 -8.60 7.17 12.24
CA PRO A 21 -8.50 5.91 12.96
C PRO A 21 -7.07 5.65 13.42
N THR A 22 -6.91 4.88 14.48
CA THR A 22 -5.59 4.33 14.85
C THR A 22 -5.05 3.42 13.74
N PRO A 23 -3.73 3.14 13.69
CA PRO A 23 -3.17 2.24 12.68
C PRO A 23 -3.87 0.87 12.60
N ASP A 24 -4.20 0.27 13.74
CA ASP A 24 -4.90 -1.02 13.77
C ASP A 24 -6.34 -0.91 13.30
N ALA A 25 -7.06 0.13 13.72
CA ALA A 25 -8.43 0.38 13.25
C ALA A 25 -8.48 0.67 11.74
N ALA A 26 -7.50 1.39 11.20
CA ALA A 26 -7.40 1.65 9.77
C ALA A 26 -7.16 0.36 8.96
N LEU A 27 -6.28 -0.52 9.46
CA LEU A 27 -6.07 -1.83 8.86
C LEU A 27 -7.34 -2.69 8.91
N GLU A 28 -8.06 -2.67 10.03
CA GLU A 28 -9.34 -3.37 10.16
C GLU A 28 -10.39 -2.86 9.16
N ILE A 29 -10.46 -1.54 8.94
CA ILE A 29 -11.35 -0.94 7.93
C ILE A 29 -11.03 -1.49 6.53
N LEU A 30 -9.74 -1.56 6.15
CA LEU A 30 -9.31 -2.15 4.88
C LEU A 30 -9.77 -3.61 4.76
N MET A 31 -9.50 -4.42 5.78
CA MET A 31 -9.82 -5.86 5.73
C MET A 31 -11.32 -6.12 5.70
N LYS A 32 -12.14 -5.37 6.47
CA LYS A 32 -13.61 -5.42 6.37
C LYS A 32 -14.12 -4.99 5.00
N GLY A 33 -13.45 -4.02 4.36
CA GLY A 33 -13.75 -3.64 2.97
C GLY A 33 -13.49 -4.79 2.01
N ASN A 34 -12.36 -5.48 2.15
CA ASN A 34 -12.04 -6.64 1.33
C ASN A 34 -13.01 -7.82 1.58
N GLU A 35 -13.45 -8.06 2.80
CA GLU A 35 -14.48 -9.06 3.09
C GLU A 35 -15.80 -8.78 2.36
N ARG A 36 -16.22 -7.52 2.28
CA ARG A 36 -17.40 -7.11 1.50
C ARG A 36 -17.19 -7.33 0.00
N PHE A 37 -16.00 -6.96 -0.52
CA PHE A 37 -15.64 -7.19 -1.92
C PHE A 37 -15.70 -8.69 -2.27
N VAL A 38 -15.04 -9.54 -1.49
CA VAL A 38 -15.01 -11.00 -1.69
C VAL A 38 -16.39 -11.63 -1.64
N SER A 39 -17.25 -11.15 -0.72
CA SER A 39 -18.62 -11.69 -0.57
C SER A 39 -19.62 -11.12 -1.56
N GLY A 40 -19.21 -10.24 -2.48
CA GLY A 40 -20.11 -9.55 -3.43
C GLY A 40 -21.09 -8.57 -2.76
N LYS A 41 -20.75 -8.11 -1.53
CA LYS A 41 -21.58 -7.18 -0.75
C LYS A 41 -20.93 -5.80 -0.63
N SER A 42 -20.18 -5.38 -1.63
CA SER A 42 -19.59 -4.03 -1.67
C SER A 42 -20.69 -2.98 -1.58
N ILE A 43 -20.46 -1.97 -0.76
CA ILE A 43 -21.39 -0.86 -0.51
C ILE A 43 -20.96 0.43 -1.18
N HIS A 44 -19.76 0.44 -1.81
CA HIS A 44 -19.17 1.60 -2.49
C HIS A 44 -19.28 2.89 -1.66
N PRO A 45 -18.75 2.88 -0.41
CA PRO A 45 -18.93 3.99 0.53
C PRO A 45 -18.32 5.27 -0.04
N ARG A 46 -18.92 6.42 0.30
CA ARG A 46 -18.37 7.73 -0.07
C ARG A 46 -18.13 7.95 -1.58
N ASN A 47 -18.85 7.22 -2.45
CA ASN A 47 -18.83 7.42 -3.89
C ASN A 47 -20.10 8.18 -4.34
N THR A 48 -20.31 9.38 -3.78
CA THR A 48 -21.49 10.20 -3.99
C THR A 48 -21.13 11.58 -4.57
N PRO A 49 -22.11 12.29 -5.18
CA PRO A 49 -21.89 13.66 -5.64
C PRO A 49 -21.43 14.60 -4.52
N GLU A 50 -21.99 14.47 -3.31
CA GLU A 50 -21.65 15.29 -2.13
C GLU A 50 -20.21 15.05 -1.71
N ARG A 51 -19.75 13.80 -1.74
CA ARG A 51 -18.35 13.47 -1.43
C ARG A 51 -17.39 14.06 -2.47
N ARG A 52 -17.77 14.08 -3.76
CA ARG A 52 -16.98 14.75 -4.81
C ARG A 52 -16.91 16.26 -4.59
N GLN A 53 -18.02 16.90 -4.24
CA GLN A 53 -18.04 18.33 -3.92
C GLN A 53 -17.17 18.63 -2.68
N LEU A 54 -17.25 17.78 -1.65
CA LEU A 54 -16.42 17.89 -0.47
C LEU A 54 -14.93 17.80 -0.81
N SER A 55 -14.54 16.89 -1.72
CA SER A 55 -13.14 16.71 -2.14
C SER A 55 -12.57 17.91 -2.89
N ALA A 56 -13.40 18.79 -3.44
CA ALA A 56 -12.95 20.01 -4.09
C ALA A 56 -12.56 21.11 -3.09
N VAL A 57 -13.04 21.05 -1.83
CA VAL A 57 -12.86 22.11 -0.82
C VAL A 57 -12.18 21.65 0.47
N LYS A 58 -11.94 20.33 0.62
CA LYS A 58 -11.28 19.73 1.78
C LYS A 58 -9.98 19.04 1.40
N ASN A 59 -9.03 19.03 2.32
CA ASN A 59 -7.77 18.31 2.13
C ASN A 59 -7.99 16.79 2.33
N GLN A 60 -7.44 15.96 1.43
CA GLN A 60 -7.47 14.50 1.59
C GLN A 60 -6.83 14.03 2.90
N GLY A 61 -5.87 14.79 3.42
CA GLY A 61 -5.23 14.53 4.70
C GLY A 61 -6.17 14.48 5.90
N ASP A 62 -7.38 15.02 5.79
CA ASP A 62 -8.41 14.91 6.83
C ASP A 62 -9.13 13.55 6.81
N TYR A 63 -9.04 12.80 5.70
CA TYR A 63 -9.90 11.63 5.44
C TYR A 63 -9.15 10.35 5.13
N ALA A 64 -8.06 10.42 4.36
CA ALA A 64 -7.34 9.24 3.91
C ALA A 64 -6.76 8.46 5.09
N TYR A 65 -7.07 7.18 5.18
CA TYR A 65 -6.67 6.32 6.29
C TYR A 65 -5.64 5.25 5.90
N ALA A 66 -5.27 5.14 4.63
CA ALA A 66 -4.20 4.25 4.22
C ALA A 66 -3.47 4.77 2.98
N THR A 67 -2.16 4.54 2.95
CA THR A 67 -1.32 4.60 1.75
C THR A 67 -1.09 3.17 1.26
N ILE A 68 -1.37 2.92 -0.03
CA ILE A 68 -1.21 1.59 -0.63
C ILE A 68 -0.24 1.68 -1.80
N LEU A 69 0.87 0.94 -1.75
CA LEU A 69 1.69 0.66 -2.93
C LEU A 69 1.19 -0.63 -3.56
N GLY A 70 0.62 -0.55 -4.77
CA GLY A 70 0.11 -1.68 -5.52
C GLY A 70 0.69 -1.80 -6.91
N CYS A 71 0.37 -2.89 -7.60
CA CYS A 71 0.74 -3.08 -8.99
C CYS A 71 -0.14 -2.24 -9.94
N SER A 72 0.43 -1.82 -11.08
CA SER A 72 -0.32 -1.19 -12.17
C SER A 72 -1.25 -2.15 -12.92
N ASP A 73 -1.21 -3.46 -12.62
CA ASP A 73 -2.07 -4.47 -13.24
C ASP A 73 -3.54 -4.07 -13.15
N SER A 74 -4.26 -4.09 -14.28
CA SER A 74 -5.68 -3.68 -14.34
C SER A 74 -6.60 -4.56 -13.49
N ARG A 75 -6.16 -5.77 -13.15
CA ARG A 75 -6.88 -6.71 -12.27
C ARG A 75 -6.74 -6.37 -10.78
N VAL A 76 -5.97 -5.33 -10.44
CA VAL A 76 -5.70 -4.87 -9.07
C VAL A 76 -6.28 -3.46 -8.85
N PRO A 77 -7.60 -3.27 -8.93
CA PRO A 77 -8.24 -1.98 -8.65
C PRO A 77 -8.34 -1.76 -7.13
N VAL A 78 -7.33 -1.12 -6.55
CA VAL A 78 -7.11 -1.03 -5.10
C VAL A 78 -8.34 -0.54 -4.35
N GLU A 79 -8.99 0.52 -4.82
CA GLU A 79 -10.17 1.10 -4.19
C GLU A 79 -11.34 0.11 -4.17
N LEU A 80 -11.52 -0.68 -5.25
CA LEU A 80 -12.59 -1.69 -5.31
C LEU A 80 -12.28 -2.88 -4.40
N ILE A 81 -11.03 -3.34 -4.36
CA ILE A 81 -10.58 -4.47 -3.53
C ILE A 81 -10.85 -4.20 -2.05
N PHE A 82 -10.69 -2.94 -1.60
CA PHE A 82 -10.93 -2.54 -0.22
C PHE A 82 -12.29 -1.88 -0.01
N ASP A 83 -13.19 -1.90 -1.01
CA ASP A 83 -14.49 -1.24 -0.96
C ASP A 83 -14.40 0.17 -0.35
N ALA A 84 -13.44 0.95 -0.86
CA ALA A 84 -13.10 2.29 -0.41
C ALA A 84 -13.67 3.34 -1.37
N GLY A 85 -13.86 4.55 -0.87
CA GLY A 85 -14.43 5.65 -1.64
C GLY A 85 -13.45 6.81 -1.85
N ILE A 86 -14.00 7.92 -2.36
CA ILE A 86 -13.25 9.14 -2.67
C ILE A 86 -12.59 9.68 -1.38
N MET A 87 -11.29 10.01 -1.45
CA MET A 87 -10.44 10.49 -0.35
C MET A 87 -10.17 9.46 0.76
N ASP A 88 -10.45 8.19 0.59
CA ASP A 88 -10.20 7.18 1.61
C ASP A 88 -8.76 6.64 1.57
N LEU A 89 -8.20 6.49 0.37
CA LEU A 89 -6.90 5.90 0.14
C LEU A 89 -5.98 6.85 -0.62
N PHE A 90 -4.71 6.82 -0.28
CA PHE A 90 -3.62 7.39 -1.07
C PHE A 90 -2.92 6.25 -1.80
N VAL A 91 -3.08 6.17 -3.12
CA VAL A 91 -2.66 5.00 -3.90
C VAL A 91 -1.47 5.33 -4.79
N ILE A 92 -0.42 4.51 -4.69
CA ILE A 92 0.77 4.51 -5.53
C ILE A 92 0.73 3.22 -6.36
N ARG A 93 0.91 3.30 -7.68
CA ARG A 93 0.87 2.10 -8.54
C ARG A 93 2.02 2.09 -9.52
N VAL A 94 2.75 0.97 -9.52
CA VAL A 94 3.85 0.69 -10.45
C VAL A 94 3.89 -0.80 -10.77
N PRO A 95 4.23 -1.24 -12.00
CA PRO A 95 4.31 -2.67 -12.30
C PRO A 95 5.24 -3.40 -11.33
N GLY A 96 4.71 -4.47 -10.69
CA GLY A 96 5.44 -5.25 -9.68
C GLY A 96 5.56 -4.59 -8.31
N ASN A 97 4.78 -3.56 -8.00
CA ASN A 97 4.72 -2.89 -6.69
C ASN A 97 6.09 -2.63 -6.05
N VAL A 98 7.05 -2.12 -6.84
CA VAL A 98 8.42 -1.85 -6.42
C VAL A 98 8.58 -0.45 -5.83
N PHE A 99 9.51 -0.28 -4.88
CA PHE A 99 9.93 1.02 -4.38
C PHE A 99 11.22 1.47 -5.07
N GLN A 100 11.11 2.52 -5.84
CA GLN A 100 12.21 3.35 -6.30
C GLN A 100 12.04 4.77 -5.73
N THR A 101 12.82 5.73 -6.17
CA THR A 101 12.80 7.09 -5.59
C THR A 101 11.40 7.71 -5.59
N ASP A 102 10.66 7.60 -6.70
CA ASP A 102 9.34 8.24 -6.83
C ASP A 102 8.28 7.57 -5.95
N GLU A 103 8.31 6.23 -5.85
CA GLU A 103 7.37 5.51 -5.00
C GLU A 103 7.69 5.69 -3.50
N ILE A 104 8.98 5.78 -3.13
CA ILE A 104 9.38 6.11 -1.77
C ILE A 104 8.92 7.53 -1.42
N ALA A 105 9.16 8.50 -2.29
CA ALA A 105 8.69 9.87 -2.09
C ALA A 105 7.15 9.93 -1.98
N GLY A 106 6.43 9.16 -2.80
CA GLY A 106 4.99 8.99 -2.68
C GLY A 106 4.55 8.42 -1.32
N ALA A 107 5.27 7.42 -0.81
CA ALA A 107 5.00 6.84 0.51
C ALA A 107 5.28 7.83 1.65
N GLU A 108 6.38 8.58 1.57
CA GLU A 108 6.71 9.66 2.50
C GLU A 108 5.64 10.75 2.48
N TYR A 109 5.16 11.14 1.31
CA TYR A 109 4.07 12.11 1.18
C TYR A 109 2.78 11.58 1.83
N GLY A 110 2.40 10.33 1.55
CA GLY A 110 1.22 9.68 2.12
C GLY A 110 1.27 9.62 3.66
N VAL A 111 2.42 9.29 4.24
CA VAL A 111 2.58 9.20 5.70
C VAL A 111 2.84 10.57 6.33
N GLY A 112 3.73 11.37 5.75
CA GLY A 112 4.19 12.64 6.34
C GLY A 112 3.24 13.82 6.13
N HIS A 113 2.57 13.89 4.97
CA HIS A 113 1.72 15.03 4.59
C HIS A 113 0.23 14.70 4.52
N VAL A 114 -0.13 13.49 4.06
CA VAL A 114 -1.52 13.01 4.11
C VAL A 114 -1.83 12.39 5.47
N HIS A 115 -0.81 12.05 6.26
CA HIS A 115 -0.91 11.50 7.62
C HIS A 115 -1.72 10.18 7.67
N THR A 116 -1.51 9.29 6.69
CA THR A 116 -2.17 8.00 6.70
C THR A 116 -1.59 7.09 7.79
N PRO A 117 -2.43 6.48 8.65
CA PRO A 117 -1.96 5.62 9.74
C PRO A 117 -1.56 4.21 9.29
N VAL A 118 -1.83 3.83 8.03
CA VAL A 118 -1.38 2.56 7.45
C VAL A 118 -0.63 2.83 6.17
N LEU A 119 0.49 2.11 5.98
CA LEU A 119 1.17 1.96 4.69
C LEU A 119 1.24 0.47 4.37
N MET A 120 0.59 0.07 3.27
CA MET A 120 0.54 -1.33 2.82
C MET A 120 1.26 -1.51 1.50
N VAL A 121 2.14 -2.52 1.42
CA VAL A 121 2.69 -3.02 0.15
C VAL A 121 1.84 -4.19 -0.30
N LEU A 122 1.08 -4.00 -1.39
CA LEU A 122 0.13 -4.94 -1.92
C LEU A 122 0.68 -5.61 -3.18
N GLY A 123 1.22 -6.83 -3.03
CA GLY A 123 1.49 -7.72 -4.15
C GLY A 123 0.24 -8.46 -4.59
N HIS A 124 0.34 -9.25 -5.66
CA HIS A 124 -0.78 -10.06 -6.13
C HIS A 124 -0.31 -11.34 -6.82
N THR A 125 -1.20 -12.34 -6.90
CA THR A 125 -0.97 -13.58 -7.65
C THR A 125 -0.88 -13.29 -9.15
N ASP A 126 -0.16 -14.14 -9.90
CA ASP A 126 0.02 -14.04 -11.36
C ASP A 126 0.51 -12.65 -11.84
N CYS A 127 1.42 -12.03 -11.08
CA CYS A 127 1.97 -10.71 -11.43
C CYS A 127 2.81 -10.78 -12.71
N GLY A 128 2.40 -10.01 -13.73
CA GLY A 128 3.08 -9.97 -15.03
C GLY A 128 4.53 -9.49 -14.93
N ALA A 129 4.84 -8.52 -14.07
CA ALA A 129 6.20 -8.03 -13.86
C ALA A 129 7.10 -9.12 -13.21
N VAL A 130 6.59 -9.85 -12.21
CA VAL A 130 7.32 -10.97 -11.60
C VAL A 130 7.51 -12.09 -12.62
N THR A 131 6.48 -12.43 -13.39
CA THR A 131 6.54 -13.43 -14.48
C THR A 131 7.62 -13.07 -15.51
N ALA A 132 7.62 -11.82 -15.98
CA ALA A 132 8.63 -11.33 -16.91
C ALA A 132 10.05 -11.39 -16.32
N THR A 133 10.19 -11.08 -15.02
CA THR A 133 11.49 -11.17 -14.33
C THR A 133 11.97 -12.61 -14.20
N VAL A 134 11.07 -13.54 -13.91
CA VAL A 134 11.39 -14.99 -13.90
C VAL A 134 11.90 -15.42 -15.26
N ALA A 135 11.20 -15.06 -16.36
CA ALA A 135 11.60 -15.39 -17.72
C ALA A 135 12.93 -14.70 -18.10
N MET A 136 13.11 -13.43 -17.81
CA MET A 136 14.33 -12.66 -18.11
C MET A 136 15.58 -13.23 -17.41
N THR A 137 15.41 -13.81 -16.22
CA THR A 137 16.52 -14.36 -15.42
C THR A 137 16.68 -15.88 -15.58
N ASP A 138 15.94 -16.52 -16.47
CA ASP A 138 16.09 -17.94 -16.76
C ASP A 138 17.29 -18.18 -17.67
N LYS A 139 18.27 -18.93 -17.17
CA LYS A 139 19.50 -19.26 -17.92
C LYS A 139 19.26 -20.24 -19.07
N HIS A 140 18.16 -20.97 -19.03
CA HIS A 140 17.79 -22.01 -20.00
C HIS A 140 16.60 -21.62 -20.87
N GLY A 141 15.99 -20.47 -20.61
CA GLY A 141 14.85 -19.95 -21.36
C GLY A 141 15.30 -19.14 -22.58
N HIS A 142 14.45 -19.10 -23.59
CA HIS A 142 14.60 -18.11 -24.65
C HIS A 142 14.38 -16.73 -24.03
N ALA A 143 15.44 -15.92 -23.92
CA ALA A 143 15.33 -14.55 -23.48
C ALA A 143 14.29 -13.83 -24.34
N HIS A 144 13.11 -13.58 -23.80
CA HIS A 144 12.12 -12.75 -24.48
C HIS A 144 12.73 -11.37 -24.71
N LYS A 145 12.72 -10.93 -25.95
CA LYS A 145 13.19 -9.59 -26.32
C LYS A 145 12.19 -8.59 -25.70
N LEU A 146 12.63 -7.91 -24.65
CA LEU A 146 11.85 -6.86 -23.99
C LEU A 146 12.16 -5.49 -24.60
N GLU A 147 11.17 -4.63 -24.62
CA GLU A 147 11.33 -3.24 -25.02
C GLU A 147 12.34 -2.53 -24.10
N ARG A 148 13.04 -1.54 -24.67
CA ARG A 148 14.22 -0.87 -24.09
C ARG A 148 14.12 -0.50 -22.62
N ASN A 149 12.96 -0.03 -22.16
CA ASN A 149 12.78 0.48 -20.78
C ASN A 149 12.27 -0.58 -19.80
N ILE A 150 11.70 -1.69 -20.28
CA ILE A 150 11.13 -2.74 -19.41
C ILE A 150 12.20 -3.40 -18.52
N PRO A 151 13.42 -3.74 -18.98
CA PRO A 151 14.43 -4.32 -18.11
C PRO A 151 14.80 -3.45 -16.91
N ALA A 152 14.81 -2.12 -17.03
CA ALA A 152 15.08 -1.21 -15.93
C ALA A 152 13.96 -1.27 -14.87
N LEU A 153 12.70 -1.35 -15.31
CA LEU A 153 11.53 -1.52 -14.45
C LEU A 153 11.55 -2.84 -13.68
N LEU A 154 12.00 -3.93 -14.33
CA LEU A 154 12.03 -5.27 -13.73
C LEU A 154 13.25 -5.53 -12.82
N LYS A 155 14.32 -4.75 -12.99
CA LYS A 155 15.57 -4.90 -12.23
C LYS A 155 15.39 -4.98 -10.71
N PRO A 156 14.53 -4.15 -10.07
CA PRO A 156 14.29 -4.25 -8.62
C PRO A 156 13.72 -5.59 -8.17
N ILE A 157 13.02 -6.33 -9.05
CA ILE A 157 12.38 -7.61 -8.72
C ILE A 157 13.38 -8.79 -8.77
N ILE A 158 14.49 -8.65 -9.52
CA ILE A 158 15.48 -9.73 -9.71
C ILE A 158 15.92 -10.39 -8.39
N PRO A 159 16.24 -9.64 -7.30
CA PRO A 159 16.66 -10.27 -6.06
C PRO A 159 15.57 -11.13 -5.40
N ALA A 160 14.29 -10.76 -5.55
CA ALA A 160 13.18 -11.57 -5.05
C ALA A 160 13.07 -12.90 -5.79
N VAL A 161 13.19 -12.88 -7.13
CA VAL A 161 13.21 -14.10 -7.97
C VAL A 161 14.42 -14.97 -7.65
N ALA A 162 15.61 -14.37 -7.49
CA ALA A 162 16.82 -15.10 -7.10
C ALA A 162 16.68 -15.76 -5.71
N GLY A 163 16.11 -15.01 -4.76
CA GLY A 163 15.77 -15.53 -3.43
C GLY A 163 14.78 -16.70 -3.48
N ALA A 164 13.74 -16.60 -4.31
CA ALA A 164 12.77 -17.67 -4.48
C ALA A 164 13.39 -18.95 -4.99
N ARG A 165 14.23 -18.86 -6.03
CA ARG A 165 14.98 -20.00 -6.58
C ARG A 165 15.95 -20.63 -5.57
N LYS A 166 16.61 -19.78 -4.76
CA LYS A 166 17.56 -20.23 -3.73
C LYS A 166 16.84 -20.95 -2.59
N ASN A 167 15.76 -20.35 -2.08
CA ASN A 167 15.08 -20.83 -0.88
C ASN A 167 14.21 -22.07 -1.16
N ARG A 168 13.66 -22.17 -2.38
CA ARG A 168 12.79 -23.28 -2.80
C ARG A 168 13.13 -23.75 -4.23
N PRO A 169 14.26 -24.42 -4.45
CA PRO A 169 14.76 -24.75 -5.79
C PRO A 169 13.86 -25.70 -6.58
N ALA A 170 12.98 -26.42 -5.91
CA ALA A 170 12.01 -27.31 -6.55
C ALA A 170 10.83 -26.57 -7.22
N LEU A 171 10.56 -25.32 -6.82
CA LEU A 171 9.44 -24.54 -7.39
C LEU A 171 9.72 -24.16 -8.83
N LYS A 172 8.70 -24.30 -9.69
CA LYS A 172 8.69 -23.95 -11.11
C LYS A 172 7.37 -23.26 -11.49
N GLY A 173 7.36 -22.61 -12.65
CA GLY A 173 6.15 -22.03 -13.23
C GLY A 173 5.40 -21.13 -12.24
N LYS A 174 4.09 -21.30 -12.14
CA LYS A 174 3.21 -20.49 -11.30
C LYS A 174 3.63 -20.48 -9.83
N ALA A 175 3.98 -21.62 -9.25
CA ALA A 175 4.37 -21.69 -7.83
C ALA A 175 5.66 -20.88 -7.53
N LEU A 176 6.61 -20.83 -8.48
CA LEU A 176 7.78 -19.97 -8.35
C LEU A 176 7.42 -18.49 -8.42
N ILE A 177 6.52 -18.10 -9.34
CA ILE A 177 6.05 -16.73 -9.51
C ILE A 177 5.32 -16.25 -8.25
N GLU A 178 4.43 -17.05 -7.67
CA GLU A 178 3.70 -16.74 -6.45
C GLU A 178 4.66 -16.54 -5.28
N TYR A 179 5.58 -17.46 -5.06
CA TYR A 179 6.55 -17.32 -3.98
C TYR A 179 7.50 -16.13 -4.19
N ALA A 180 7.91 -15.86 -5.43
CA ALA A 180 8.70 -14.67 -5.75
C ALA A 180 7.91 -13.37 -5.51
N SER A 181 6.59 -13.37 -5.76
CA SER A 181 5.72 -12.21 -5.45
C SER A 181 5.64 -11.94 -3.95
N GLU A 182 5.54 -12.96 -3.12
CA GLU A 182 5.60 -12.82 -1.66
C GLU A 182 6.95 -12.23 -1.20
N LEU A 183 8.05 -12.79 -1.71
CA LEU A 183 9.39 -12.29 -1.39
C LEU A 183 9.60 -10.86 -1.89
N ASN A 184 8.99 -10.49 -3.02
CA ASN A 184 9.06 -9.14 -3.54
C ASN A 184 8.38 -8.14 -2.58
N VAL A 185 7.20 -8.44 -2.04
CA VAL A 185 6.54 -7.57 -1.04
C VAL A 185 7.44 -7.37 0.18
N LEU A 186 8.03 -8.42 0.75
CA LEU A 186 8.92 -8.30 1.91
C LEU A 186 10.19 -7.51 1.58
N ARG A 187 10.73 -7.70 0.37
CA ARG A 187 11.88 -6.95 -0.12
C ARG A 187 11.55 -5.47 -0.26
N GLU A 188 10.41 -5.13 -0.81
CA GLU A 188 10.01 -3.74 -1.02
C GLU A 188 9.75 -3.03 0.31
N ILE A 189 9.21 -3.71 1.32
CA ILE A 189 9.15 -3.18 2.69
C ILE A 189 10.56 -2.90 3.23
N ARG A 190 11.53 -3.79 2.95
CA ARG A 190 12.94 -3.56 3.32
C ARG A 190 13.51 -2.33 2.60
N GLN A 191 13.24 -2.17 1.30
CA GLN A 191 13.70 -1.01 0.53
C GLN A 191 13.11 0.29 1.08
N LEU A 192 11.83 0.30 1.39
CA LEU A 192 11.18 1.45 2.04
C LEU A 192 11.89 1.82 3.35
N PHE A 193 12.06 0.86 4.25
CA PHE A 193 12.73 1.12 5.53
C PHE A 193 14.20 1.52 5.35
N HIS A 194 14.91 0.91 4.40
CA HIS A 194 16.31 1.23 4.16
C HIS A 194 16.50 2.66 3.65
N ASN A 195 15.64 3.12 2.77
CA ASN A 195 15.80 4.38 2.06
C ASN A 195 15.02 5.56 2.68
N SER A 196 14.06 5.32 3.59
CA SER A 196 13.26 6.38 4.22
C SER A 196 13.46 6.44 5.74
N ALA A 197 14.20 7.42 6.20
CA ALA A 197 14.35 7.70 7.63
C ALA A 197 13.06 8.24 8.24
N SER A 198 12.29 9.05 7.52
CA SER A 198 11.02 9.63 7.97
C SER A 198 9.95 8.57 8.22
N ILE A 199 9.83 7.56 7.34
CA ILE A 199 8.93 6.41 7.56
C ILE A 199 9.34 5.61 8.79
N ARG A 200 10.65 5.34 8.98
CA ARG A 200 11.11 4.66 10.20
C ARG A 200 10.81 5.45 11.47
N ALA A 201 10.98 6.78 11.44
CA ALA A 201 10.64 7.65 12.56
C ALA A 201 9.13 7.60 12.87
N ALA A 202 8.27 7.62 11.85
CA ALA A 202 6.82 7.50 11.99
C ALA A 202 6.40 6.14 12.59
N VAL A 203 7.05 5.03 12.17
CA VAL A 203 6.82 3.69 12.76
C VAL A 203 7.23 3.65 14.24
N LYS A 204 8.41 4.16 14.58
CA LYS A 204 8.87 4.24 15.99
C LYS A 204 7.94 5.07 16.88
N ALA A 205 7.39 6.13 16.31
CA ALA A 205 6.43 6.98 17.01
C ALA A 205 5.02 6.38 17.11
N GLY A 206 4.77 5.19 16.56
CA GLY A 206 3.45 4.56 16.53
C GLY A 206 2.42 5.29 15.66
N LYS A 207 2.86 6.20 14.80
CA LYS A 207 1.99 7.00 13.92
C LYS A 207 1.54 6.24 12.67
N VAL A 208 2.36 5.30 12.20
CA VAL A 208 2.05 4.48 11.03
C VAL A 208 2.38 3.02 11.27
N LYS A 209 1.49 2.14 10.82
CA LYS A 209 1.74 0.70 10.70
C LYS A 209 2.10 0.38 9.26
N VAL A 210 3.30 -0.17 9.05
CA VAL A 210 3.71 -0.71 7.76
C VAL A 210 3.35 -2.19 7.73
N THR A 211 2.68 -2.63 6.67
CA THR A 211 2.29 -4.03 6.48
C THR A 211 2.46 -4.47 5.04
N GLY A 212 2.48 -5.77 4.80
CA GLY A 212 2.49 -6.37 3.48
C GLY A 212 1.29 -7.29 3.29
N ALA A 213 0.84 -7.42 2.05
CA ALA A 213 -0.24 -8.34 1.71
C ALA A 213 -0.08 -8.89 0.29
N ILE A 214 -0.73 -10.02 0.03
CA ILE A 214 -0.93 -10.58 -1.32
C ILE A 214 -2.42 -10.58 -1.63
N TYR A 215 -2.79 -9.94 -2.73
CA TYR A 215 -4.11 -10.03 -3.32
C TYR A 215 -4.20 -11.26 -4.23
N ASP A 216 -5.04 -12.18 -3.91
CA ASP A 216 -5.35 -13.33 -4.77
C ASP A 216 -6.42 -12.92 -5.78
N ILE A 217 -6.02 -12.81 -7.05
CA ILE A 217 -6.89 -12.34 -8.12
C ILE A 217 -8.12 -13.22 -8.31
N ALA A 218 -7.97 -14.55 -8.13
CA ALA A 218 -9.05 -15.49 -8.40
C ALA A 218 -10.16 -15.44 -7.33
N SER A 219 -9.78 -15.32 -6.07
CA SER A 219 -10.74 -15.28 -4.95
C SER A 219 -11.14 -13.87 -4.52
N GLY A 220 -10.40 -12.85 -4.94
CA GLY A 220 -10.56 -11.48 -4.47
C GLY A 220 -10.02 -11.23 -3.06
N LYS A 221 -9.43 -12.23 -2.40
CA LYS A 221 -8.95 -12.12 -1.02
C LYS A 221 -7.63 -11.39 -0.92
N VAL A 222 -7.50 -10.52 0.06
CA VAL A 222 -6.24 -9.95 0.52
C VAL A 222 -5.75 -10.75 1.72
N ILE A 223 -4.55 -11.32 1.60
CA ILE A 223 -3.91 -12.15 2.62
C ILE A 223 -2.77 -11.35 3.23
N LEU A 224 -2.92 -10.95 4.48
CA LEU A 224 -1.89 -10.21 5.21
C LEU A 224 -0.66 -11.09 5.46
N MET A 225 0.50 -10.52 5.34
CA MET A 225 1.74 -11.12 5.80
C MET A 225 1.83 -11.06 7.32
N GLU A 226 2.55 -12.02 7.91
CA GLU A 226 2.82 -12.03 9.35
C GLU A 226 3.54 -10.75 9.77
N GLN A 227 2.93 -9.93 10.64
CA GLN A 227 3.52 -8.67 11.11
C GLN A 227 4.90 -8.89 11.74
N LYS A 228 5.11 -10.01 12.41
CA LYS A 228 6.42 -10.39 12.99
C LYS A 228 7.56 -10.39 11.97
N LYS A 229 7.32 -10.79 10.71
CA LYS A 229 8.34 -10.74 9.65
C LYS A 229 8.68 -9.30 9.28
N ILE A 230 7.69 -8.41 9.27
CA ILE A 230 7.88 -6.99 8.96
C ILE A 230 8.65 -6.31 10.09
N ASP A 231 8.31 -6.59 11.34
CA ASP A 231 9.00 -6.07 12.51
C ASP A 231 10.46 -6.56 12.58
N GLN A 232 10.71 -7.79 12.15
CA GLN A 232 12.07 -8.32 12.01
C GLN A 232 12.85 -7.55 10.94
N ILE A 233 12.26 -7.32 9.75
CA ILE A 233 12.87 -6.52 8.67
C ILE A 233 13.18 -5.11 9.18
N PHE A 234 12.27 -4.47 9.91
CA PHE A 234 12.48 -3.17 10.51
C PHE A 234 13.69 -3.18 11.44
N SER A 235 13.76 -4.15 12.36
CA SER A 235 14.84 -4.29 13.33
C SER A 235 16.21 -4.55 12.68
N GLU A 236 16.24 -5.33 11.58
CA GLU A 236 17.45 -5.57 10.81
C GLU A 236 17.93 -4.31 10.10
N VAL A 237 17.03 -3.55 9.47
CA VAL A 237 17.37 -2.29 8.80
C VAL A 237 17.85 -1.24 9.79
N GLU A 238 17.28 -1.17 11.00
CA GLU A 238 17.76 -0.23 12.03
C GLU A 238 19.22 -0.49 12.46
N LYS A 239 19.70 -1.72 12.32
CA LYS A 239 21.08 -2.10 12.59
C LYS A 239 22.02 -1.89 11.38
N ASP A 240 21.46 -1.72 10.19
CA ASP A 240 22.22 -1.53 8.96
C ASP A 240 22.81 -0.11 8.90
N ARG A 241 24.15 -0.01 8.87
CA ARG A 241 24.84 1.29 8.81
C ARG A 241 24.72 1.98 7.45
N SER A 242 24.36 1.25 6.39
CA SER A 242 24.20 1.79 5.04
C SER A 242 22.82 2.41 4.78
N ARG A 243 21.87 2.28 5.74
CA ARG A 243 20.55 2.88 5.59
C ARG A 243 20.61 4.40 5.53
N SER A 244 19.65 5.01 4.84
CA SER A 244 19.48 6.47 4.89
C SER A 244 19.22 6.94 6.32
N THR A 245 19.90 7.99 6.75
CA THR A 245 19.75 8.60 8.08
C THR A 245 19.13 10.00 8.03
N LYS A 246 19.03 10.60 6.84
CA LYS A 246 18.43 11.92 6.64
C LYS A 246 16.92 11.80 6.50
N GLU A 247 16.18 12.57 7.28
CA GLU A 247 14.72 12.67 7.21
C GLU A 247 14.26 13.70 6.18
N PHE A 248 15.08 14.70 5.89
CA PHE A 248 14.80 15.79 4.96
C PHE A 248 15.93 15.93 3.94
N ALA A 249 15.60 16.45 2.77
CA ALA A 249 16.59 16.90 1.80
C ALA A 249 17.37 18.13 2.34
N ASP A 250 18.61 18.27 1.91
CA ASP A 250 19.42 19.45 2.22
C ASP A 250 18.94 20.65 1.41
#